data_f98b6d9672715cdf3ebab113d6148409
#
_entry.id   f98b6d9672715cdf3ebab113d6148409
#
_cell.length_a   1.000
_cell.length_b   1.000
_cell.length_c   1.000
_cell.angle_alpha   90.00
_cell.angle_beta   90.00
_cell.angle_gamma   90.00
#
_symmetry.space_group_name_H-M   'P 1'
#
loop_
_entity.id
_entity.type
_entity.pdbx_description
1 polymer ?
#
loop_
_entity_poly.entity_id
_entity_poly.type
_entity_poly.pdbx_seq_one_letter_code
_entity_poly.pdbx_strand_id
1 'polypeptide(L)'
;MKYYTEPSREIPVAAETEVLVVGGGPAGFGAALHAARMGRKTMLIEQYGAVGGVATTGIMSHWTGRQDGGCFEELREKARDCEAEQVINPEKLRILMLDMLMEAGVNVQLYTGFSDVIMEGNRVAGVITESKSGREAILSKMVIDSTGDGDVAARAGVPFE
;
A
#
# COMPACT_ATOMS: atom_id res chain seq x y z
N MET A 1 19.21 -17.89 21.65
CA MET A 1 17.86 -17.52 21.26
C MET A 1 17.01 -18.79 21.21
N LYS A 2 15.77 -18.81 21.72
CA LYS A 2 14.87 -19.97 21.59
C LYS A 2 14.04 -19.78 20.32
N TYR A 3 13.83 -20.87 19.58
CA TYR A 3 13.01 -20.90 18.36
C TYR A 3 11.74 -21.71 18.61
N TYR A 4 10.64 -21.29 18.00
CA TYR A 4 9.42 -22.07 17.89
C TYR A 4 9.25 -22.44 16.41
N THR A 5 8.98 -23.70 16.12
CA THR A 5 8.73 -24.15 14.74
C THR A 5 7.23 -24.06 14.48
N GLU A 6 6.83 -23.14 13.61
CA GLU A 6 5.44 -23.07 13.14
C GLU A 6 5.14 -24.26 12.22
N PRO A 7 4.03 -24.99 12.43
CA PRO A 7 3.65 -26.09 11.56
C PRO A 7 3.38 -25.57 10.13
N SER A 8 3.78 -26.36 9.13
CA SER A 8 3.40 -26.06 7.75
C SER A 8 1.89 -26.15 7.57
N ARG A 9 1.31 -25.22 6.79
CA ARG A 9 -0.12 -25.19 6.49
C ARG A 9 -0.36 -24.72 5.06
N GLU A 10 -1.46 -25.17 4.48
CA GLU A 10 -1.98 -24.60 3.25
C GLU A 10 -2.78 -23.35 3.59
N ILE A 11 -2.63 -22.29 2.81
CA ILE A 11 -3.37 -21.03 2.94
C ILE A 11 -4.09 -20.73 1.64
N PRO A 12 -5.29 -20.12 1.70
CA PRO A 12 -6.03 -19.79 0.49
C PRO A 12 -5.34 -18.67 -0.31
N VAL A 13 -5.43 -18.75 -1.64
CA VAL A 13 -5.09 -17.64 -2.52
C VAL A 13 -6.32 -16.73 -2.63
N ALA A 14 -6.28 -15.60 -1.94
CA ALA A 14 -7.39 -14.66 -1.89
C ALA A 14 -7.53 -13.82 -3.15
N ALA A 15 -6.43 -13.52 -3.82
CA ALA A 15 -6.43 -12.71 -5.03
C ALA A 15 -5.23 -12.99 -5.94
N GLU A 16 -5.43 -12.68 -7.24
CA GLU A 16 -4.37 -12.58 -8.25
C GLU A 16 -4.48 -11.23 -8.96
N THR A 17 -3.35 -10.54 -9.12
CA THR A 17 -3.29 -9.23 -9.73
C THR A 17 -2.06 -9.07 -10.64
N GLU A 18 -1.98 -7.99 -11.44
CA GLU A 18 -0.77 -7.70 -12.20
C GLU A 18 0.24 -6.91 -11.36
N VAL A 19 -0.26 -5.91 -10.63
CA VAL A 19 0.55 -5.06 -9.75
C VAL A 19 -0.06 -5.10 -8.35
N LEU A 20 0.75 -5.51 -7.39
CA LEU A 20 0.40 -5.46 -5.97
C LEU A 20 1.25 -4.39 -5.30
N VAL A 21 0.59 -3.44 -4.65
CA VAL A 21 1.24 -2.41 -3.83
C VAL A 21 1.04 -2.76 -2.36
N VAL A 22 2.13 -2.89 -1.63
CA VAL A 22 2.14 -3.22 -0.20
C VAL A 22 2.43 -1.96 0.60
N GLY A 23 1.44 -1.49 1.35
CA GLY A 23 1.45 -0.23 2.07
C GLY A 23 0.74 0.91 1.33
N GLY A 24 -0.27 1.48 1.97
CA GLY A 24 -1.12 2.55 1.43
C GLY A 24 -0.67 3.96 1.82
N GLY A 25 0.59 4.15 2.21
CA GLY A 25 1.18 5.47 2.47
C GLY A 25 1.26 6.36 1.22
N PRO A 26 1.86 7.57 1.31
CA PRO A 26 1.94 8.49 0.16
C PRO A 26 2.59 7.87 -1.08
N ALA A 27 3.64 7.08 -0.91
CA ALA A 27 4.32 6.38 -2.00
C ALA A 27 3.42 5.31 -2.64
N GLY A 28 2.77 4.49 -1.80
CA GLY A 28 1.86 3.43 -2.27
C GLY A 28 0.61 3.98 -2.95
N PHE A 29 0.06 5.07 -2.44
CA PHE A 29 -1.02 5.79 -3.11
C PHE A 29 -0.62 6.20 -4.54
N GLY A 30 0.53 6.86 -4.68
CA GLY A 30 1.03 7.29 -5.99
C GLY A 30 1.29 6.11 -6.92
N ALA A 31 1.94 5.06 -6.41
CA ALA A 31 2.25 3.86 -7.19
C ALA A 31 0.99 3.15 -7.69
N ALA A 32 0.01 2.92 -6.81
CA ALA A 32 -1.23 2.23 -7.17
C ALA A 32 -2.07 3.04 -8.16
N LEU A 33 -2.20 4.35 -7.92
CA LEU A 33 -2.95 5.26 -8.79
C LEU A 33 -2.38 5.25 -10.22
N HIS A 34 -1.06 5.36 -10.36
CA HIS A 34 -0.41 5.36 -11.67
C HIS A 34 -0.49 4.00 -12.35
N ALA A 35 -0.25 2.90 -11.64
CA ALA A 35 -0.34 1.56 -12.21
C ALA A 35 -1.75 1.29 -12.77
N ALA A 36 -2.79 1.64 -12.02
CA ALA A 36 -4.17 1.49 -12.48
C ALA A 36 -4.49 2.39 -13.69
N ARG A 37 -4.07 3.66 -13.67
CA ARG A 37 -4.24 4.58 -14.80
C ARG A 37 -3.50 4.15 -16.07
N MET A 38 -2.44 3.35 -15.92
CA MET A 38 -1.76 2.69 -17.05
C MET A 38 -2.48 1.42 -17.51
N GLY A 39 -3.68 1.15 -17.02
CA GLY A 39 -4.51 0.00 -17.40
C GLY A 39 -4.07 -1.32 -16.80
N ARG A 40 -3.29 -1.30 -15.70
CA ARG A 40 -2.90 -2.53 -15.00
C ARG A 40 -3.94 -2.92 -13.96
N LYS A 41 -4.26 -4.22 -13.89
CA LYS A 41 -5.04 -4.77 -12.78
C LYS A 41 -4.22 -4.58 -11.51
N THR A 42 -4.61 -3.62 -10.68
CA THR A 42 -3.84 -3.17 -9.51
C THR A 42 -4.60 -3.44 -8.23
N MET A 43 -3.87 -3.95 -7.24
CA MET A 43 -4.35 -4.12 -5.87
C MET A 43 -3.41 -3.40 -4.91
N LEU A 44 -3.97 -2.80 -3.87
CA LEU A 44 -3.24 -2.17 -2.77
C LEU A 44 -3.71 -2.79 -1.46
N ILE A 45 -2.76 -3.21 -0.62
CA ILE A 45 -3.04 -3.65 0.76
C ILE A 45 -2.47 -2.64 1.75
N GLU A 46 -3.23 -2.41 2.82
CA GLU A 46 -2.87 -1.48 3.90
C GLU A 46 -3.24 -2.07 5.26
N GLN A 47 -2.31 -2.02 6.20
CA GLN A 47 -2.49 -2.58 7.54
C GLN A 47 -3.48 -1.80 8.40
N TYR A 48 -3.62 -0.51 8.14
CA TYR A 48 -4.58 0.35 8.86
C TYR A 48 -5.92 0.45 8.13
N GLY A 49 -6.86 1.13 8.75
CA GLY A 49 -8.21 1.35 8.21
C GLY A 49 -8.30 2.56 7.27
N ALA A 50 -7.18 3.11 6.82
CA ALA A 50 -7.16 4.26 5.90
C ALA A 50 -5.88 4.27 5.08
N VAL A 51 -5.99 4.72 3.82
CA VAL A 51 -4.84 5.07 2.98
C VAL A 51 -4.30 6.45 3.35
N GLY A 52 -3.07 6.75 2.94
CA GLY A 52 -2.39 8.04 3.15
C GLY A 52 -1.28 7.99 4.20
N GLY A 53 -1.18 6.92 5.01
CA GLY A 53 -0.09 6.70 5.96
C GLY A 53 0.13 7.90 6.89
N VAL A 54 1.33 8.48 6.85
CA VAL A 54 1.69 9.63 7.71
C VAL A 54 0.79 10.84 7.51
N ALA A 55 0.26 11.06 6.31
CA ALA A 55 -0.59 12.20 6.00
C ALA A 55 -2.03 12.06 6.56
N THR A 56 -2.45 10.86 6.89
CA THR A 56 -3.80 10.55 7.39
C THR A 56 -3.75 9.90 8.75
N THR A 57 -3.39 8.63 8.84
CA THR A 57 -3.28 7.89 10.10
C THR A 57 -2.21 8.48 11.02
N GLY A 58 -1.10 8.96 10.46
CA GLY A 58 -0.01 9.62 11.21
C GLY A 58 -0.28 11.09 11.56
N ILE A 59 -1.39 11.68 11.08
CA ILE A 59 -1.85 13.04 11.40
C ILE A 59 -0.78 14.11 11.06
N MET A 60 0.05 13.88 10.04
CA MET A 60 0.98 14.87 9.53
C MET A 60 0.21 15.85 8.63
N SER A 61 -0.27 16.93 9.24
CA SER A 61 -1.32 17.80 8.70
C SER A 61 -0.80 18.95 7.82
N HIS A 62 0.31 18.80 7.13
CA HIS A 62 0.82 19.80 6.20
C HIS A 62 1.67 19.15 5.10
N TRP A 63 1.65 19.82 3.93
CA TRP A 63 2.50 19.41 2.82
C TRP A 63 3.96 19.81 3.08
N THR A 64 4.88 18.88 2.83
CA THR A 64 6.32 19.13 2.94
C THR A 64 7.00 18.97 1.59
N GLY A 65 8.01 19.81 1.35
CA GLY A 65 8.77 19.80 0.12
C GLY A 65 8.15 20.60 -1.03
N ARG A 66 8.89 20.70 -2.10
CA ARG A 66 8.44 21.26 -3.39
C ARG A 66 8.46 20.14 -4.41
N GLN A 67 7.31 19.83 -4.94
CA GLN A 67 7.15 18.96 -6.09
C GLN A 67 6.15 19.58 -7.04
N ASP A 68 6.52 19.70 -8.28
CA ASP A 68 5.68 20.22 -9.35
C ASP A 68 5.23 19.05 -10.24
N GLY A 69 3.92 18.98 -10.50
CA GLY A 69 3.33 17.99 -11.40
C GLY A 69 2.97 16.64 -10.78
N GLY A 70 2.46 15.76 -11.65
CA GLY A 70 2.09 14.39 -11.32
C GLY A 70 0.89 14.27 -10.39
N CYS A 71 0.75 13.10 -9.77
CA CYS A 71 -0.37 12.84 -8.86
C CYS A 71 -0.33 13.66 -7.58
N PHE A 72 0.83 14.19 -7.19
CA PHE A 72 0.94 15.05 -6.02
C PHE A 72 0.26 16.39 -6.24
N GLU A 73 0.47 17.03 -7.41
CA GLU A 73 -0.20 18.29 -7.75
C GLU A 73 -1.72 18.09 -7.86
N GLU A 74 -2.15 17.04 -8.55
CA GLU A 74 -3.56 16.68 -8.63
C GLU A 74 -4.19 16.47 -7.25
N LEU A 75 -3.50 15.74 -6.37
CA LEU A 75 -3.96 15.50 -5.01
C LEU A 75 -4.07 16.82 -4.24
N ARG A 76 -3.08 17.70 -4.33
CA ARG A 76 -3.11 19.04 -3.69
C ARG A 76 -4.27 19.90 -4.20
N GLU A 77 -4.50 19.90 -5.51
CA GLU A 77 -5.62 20.66 -6.07
C GLU A 77 -6.97 20.18 -5.56
N LYS A 78 -7.18 18.85 -5.56
CA LYS A 78 -8.39 18.23 -5.03
C LYS A 78 -8.51 18.39 -3.50
N ALA A 79 -7.39 18.45 -2.80
CA ALA A 79 -7.36 18.54 -1.34
C ALA A 79 -7.58 19.99 -0.82
N ARG A 80 -7.74 21.01 -1.66
CA ARG A 80 -7.98 22.39 -1.23
C ARG A 80 -9.17 22.51 -0.27
N ASP A 81 -10.21 21.74 -0.49
CA ASP A 81 -11.38 21.69 0.39
C ASP A 81 -11.14 20.91 1.70
N CYS A 82 -9.99 20.24 1.79
CA CYS A 82 -9.54 19.56 2.99
C CYS A 82 -8.68 20.48 3.89
N GLU A 83 -8.26 21.63 3.38
CA GLU A 83 -7.38 22.56 4.07
C GLU A 83 -8.15 23.64 4.81
N ALA A 84 -7.72 23.95 6.02
CA ALA A 84 -8.12 25.13 6.77
C ALA A 84 -6.87 25.75 7.40
N GLU A 85 -6.62 27.04 7.15
CA GLU A 85 -5.48 27.78 7.72
C GLU A 85 -4.11 27.09 7.48
N GLN A 86 -3.91 26.49 6.31
CA GLN A 86 -2.72 25.71 5.91
C GLN A 86 -2.58 24.35 6.63
N VAL A 87 -3.59 23.92 7.36
CA VAL A 87 -3.64 22.59 7.99
C VAL A 87 -4.57 21.69 7.19
N ILE A 88 -4.08 20.51 6.83
CA ILE A 88 -4.87 19.50 6.11
C ILE A 88 -5.72 18.74 7.14
N ASN A 89 -7.01 18.61 6.86
CA ASN A 89 -7.86 17.72 7.63
C ASN A 89 -7.61 16.26 7.21
N PRO A 90 -7.01 15.42 8.06
CA PRO A 90 -6.63 14.05 7.70
C PRO A 90 -7.85 13.17 7.43
N GLU A 91 -8.99 13.44 8.06
CA GLU A 91 -10.22 12.69 7.85
C GLU A 91 -10.81 12.91 6.44
N LYS A 92 -10.78 14.16 5.96
CA LYS A 92 -11.18 14.47 4.59
C LYS A 92 -10.18 13.94 3.58
N LEU A 93 -8.88 14.09 3.88
CA LEU A 93 -7.82 13.63 2.97
C LEU A 93 -7.86 12.13 2.73
N ARG A 94 -8.08 11.31 3.78
CA ARG A 94 -8.15 9.84 3.61
C ARG A 94 -9.32 9.41 2.73
N ILE A 95 -10.46 10.11 2.81
CA ILE A 95 -11.63 9.84 1.96
C ILE A 95 -11.26 10.19 0.51
N LEU A 96 -10.72 11.39 0.27
CA LEU A 96 -10.31 11.84 -1.06
C LEU A 96 -9.30 10.87 -1.70
N MET A 97 -8.28 10.45 -0.96
CA MET A 97 -7.27 9.52 -1.49
C MET A 97 -7.89 8.16 -1.82
N LEU A 98 -8.79 7.65 -0.98
CA LEU A 98 -9.49 6.39 -1.25
C LEU A 98 -10.38 6.51 -2.50
N ASP A 99 -11.14 7.59 -2.63
CA ASP A 99 -12.00 7.84 -3.79
C ASP A 99 -11.17 7.89 -5.08
N MET A 100 -10.04 8.58 -5.08
CA MET A 100 -9.14 8.64 -6.25
C MET A 100 -8.62 7.25 -6.66
N LEU A 101 -8.28 6.39 -5.70
CA LEU A 101 -7.86 5.01 -5.99
C LEU A 101 -9.02 4.18 -6.55
N MET A 102 -10.20 4.28 -5.97
CA MET A 102 -11.38 3.53 -6.41
C MET A 102 -11.84 3.99 -7.80
N GLU A 103 -11.85 5.29 -8.07
CA GLU A 103 -12.15 5.85 -9.40
C GLU A 103 -11.17 5.37 -10.48
N ALA A 104 -9.90 5.16 -10.11
CA ALA A 104 -8.89 4.60 -11.00
C ALA A 104 -9.00 3.08 -11.17
N GLY A 105 -9.89 2.40 -10.43
CA GLY A 105 -10.10 0.96 -10.49
C GLY A 105 -9.10 0.14 -9.66
N VAL A 106 -8.45 0.74 -8.66
CA VAL A 106 -7.60 0.02 -7.71
C VAL A 106 -8.47 -0.81 -6.76
N ASN A 107 -8.15 -2.10 -6.62
CA ASN A 107 -8.73 -2.91 -5.55
C ASN A 107 -7.97 -2.61 -4.24
N VAL A 108 -8.61 -1.92 -3.31
CA VAL A 108 -8.02 -1.54 -2.02
C VAL A 108 -8.50 -2.47 -0.93
N GLN A 109 -7.55 -3.08 -0.21
CA GLN A 109 -7.84 -3.92 0.94
C GLN A 109 -7.20 -3.34 2.19
N LEU A 110 -8.02 -2.81 3.08
CA LEU A 110 -7.64 -2.23 4.36
C LEU A 110 -7.59 -3.31 5.46
N TYR A 111 -7.00 -2.98 6.62
CA TYR A 111 -6.82 -3.89 7.76
C TYR A 111 -6.15 -5.20 7.39
N THR A 112 -5.23 -5.14 6.43
CA THR A 112 -4.51 -6.29 5.88
C THR A 112 -3.02 -6.07 6.00
N GLY A 113 -2.41 -6.73 6.96
CA GLY A 113 -0.98 -6.66 7.22
C GLY A 113 -0.18 -7.56 6.30
N PHE A 114 0.97 -7.07 5.83
CA PHE A 114 2.00 -7.89 5.20
C PHE A 114 2.63 -8.82 6.23
N SER A 115 2.85 -10.07 5.87
CA SER A 115 3.45 -11.08 6.77
C SER A 115 4.73 -11.68 6.18
N ASP A 116 4.70 -12.08 4.91
CA ASP A 116 5.86 -12.71 4.26
C ASP A 116 5.77 -12.58 2.74
N VAL A 117 6.85 -12.95 2.04
CA VAL A 117 6.92 -12.99 0.58
C VAL A 117 6.70 -14.40 0.04
N ILE A 118 6.16 -14.48 -1.19
CA ILE A 118 6.12 -15.70 -1.98
C ILE A 118 7.18 -15.55 -3.06
N MET A 119 8.22 -16.40 -2.99
CA MET A 119 9.35 -16.35 -3.91
C MET A 119 9.25 -17.43 -4.99
N GLU A 120 9.49 -17.06 -6.24
CA GLU A 120 9.75 -17.96 -7.36
C GLU A 120 11.17 -17.69 -7.88
N GLY A 121 12.10 -18.52 -7.46
CA GLY A 121 13.52 -18.26 -7.73
C GLY A 121 13.97 -16.93 -7.10
N ASN A 122 14.37 -15.97 -7.94
CA ASN A 122 14.80 -14.62 -7.50
C ASN A 122 13.71 -13.55 -7.71
N ARG A 123 12.47 -13.95 -7.88
CA ARG A 123 11.33 -13.05 -8.10
C ARG A 123 10.34 -13.14 -6.95
N VAL A 124 9.89 -12.01 -6.46
CA VAL A 124 8.73 -11.95 -5.58
C VAL A 124 7.49 -12.18 -6.44
N ALA A 125 6.84 -13.33 -6.26
CA ALA A 125 5.64 -13.75 -7.02
C ALA A 125 4.34 -13.40 -6.32
N GLY A 126 4.42 -12.85 -5.12
CA GLY A 126 3.27 -12.45 -4.31
C GLY A 126 3.66 -12.24 -2.87
N VAL A 127 2.66 -12.06 -2.03
CA VAL A 127 2.84 -11.90 -0.59
C VAL A 127 1.87 -12.74 0.20
N ILE A 128 2.23 -13.01 1.45
CA ILE A 128 1.35 -13.57 2.46
C ILE A 128 0.87 -12.43 3.35
N THR A 129 -0.42 -12.39 3.59
CA THR A 129 -1.09 -11.37 4.40
C THR A 129 -1.72 -11.97 5.64
N GLU A 130 -1.94 -11.13 6.64
CA GLU A 130 -2.71 -11.46 7.83
C GLU A 130 -3.81 -10.43 8.05
N SER A 131 -5.03 -10.89 8.25
CA SER A 131 -6.21 -10.04 8.46
C SER A 131 -7.23 -10.70 9.39
N LYS A 132 -8.41 -10.12 9.53
CA LYS A 132 -9.53 -10.77 10.22
C LYS A 132 -10.03 -12.03 9.50
N SER A 133 -9.79 -12.16 8.21
CA SER A 133 -10.08 -13.37 7.43
C SER A 133 -9.05 -14.48 7.68
N GLY A 134 -7.96 -14.16 8.36
CA GLY A 134 -6.85 -15.05 8.62
C GLY A 134 -5.68 -14.81 7.67
N ARG A 135 -4.87 -15.85 7.51
CA ARG A 135 -3.65 -15.83 6.69
C ARG A 135 -3.99 -16.23 5.26
N GLU A 136 -3.67 -15.38 4.30
CA GLU A 136 -4.01 -15.52 2.89
C GLU A 136 -2.82 -15.18 2.00
N ALA A 137 -2.82 -15.73 0.78
CA ALA A 137 -1.85 -15.40 -0.25
C ALA A 137 -2.45 -14.46 -1.29
N ILE A 138 -1.67 -13.48 -1.74
CA ILE A 138 -1.99 -12.64 -2.91
C ILE A 138 -0.88 -12.83 -3.92
N LEU A 139 -1.21 -13.37 -5.10
CA LEU A 139 -0.25 -13.58 -6.17
C LEU A 139 -0.19 -12.36 -7.09
N SER A 140 1.02 -12.04 -7.58
CA SER A 140 1.22 -10.88 -8.46
C SER A 140 2.38 -11.06 -9.42
N LYS A 141 2.27 -10.42 -10.60
CA LYS A 141 3.38 -10.33 -11.55
C LYS A 141 4.47 -9.35 -11.07
N MET A 142 4.04 -8.27 -10.40
CA MET A 142 4.90 -7.21 -9.88
C MET A 142 4.44 -6.82 -8.48
N VAL A 143 5.36 -6.78 -7.54
CA VAL A 143 5.13 -6.30 -6.17
C VAL A 143 5.90 -5.00 -5.97
N ILE A 144 5.23 -3.97 -5.48
CA ILE A 144 5.81 -2.68 -5.13
C ILE A 144 5.79 -2.58 -3.60
N ASP A 145 6.99 -2.46 -3.02
CA ASP A 145 7.16 -2.23 -1.59
C ASP A 145 7.01 -0.74 -1.28
N SER A 146 5.98 -0.43 -0.52
CA SER A 146 5.66 0.92 -0.03
C SER A 146 5.35 0.90 1.47
N THR A 147 5.92 -0.07 2.19
CA THR A 147 5.67 -0.29 3.63
C THR A 147 6.25 0.80 4.51
N GLY A 148 7.16 1.61 3.99
CA GLY A 148 7.88 2.66 4.72
C GLY A 148 9.23 2.18 5.24
N ASP A 149 9.30 0.95 5.73
CA ASP A 149 10.52 0.35 6.29
C ASP A 149 11.17 -0.69 5.35
N GLY A 150 10.58 -0.95 4.16
CA GLY A 150 11.10 -1.93 3.22
C GLY A 150 10.86 -3.38 3.63
N ASP A 151 9.74 -3.65 4.28
CA ASP A 151 9.42 -4.97 4.85
C ASP A 151 9.41 -6.08 3.80
N VAL A 152 8.88 -5.81 2.61
CA VAL A 152 8.84 -6.78 1.51
C VAL A 152 10.25 -7.07 1.01
N ALA A 153 11.06 -6.02 0.80
CA ALA A 153 12.43 -6.14 0.35
C ALA A 153 13.28 -6.92 1.36
N ALA A 154 13.14 -6.61 2.64
CA ALA A 154 13.84 -7.29 3.72
C ALA A 154 13.48 -8.80 3.76
N ARG A 155 12.20 -9.14 3.64
CA ARG A 155 11.74 -10.54 3.60
C ARG A 155 12.16 -11.26 2.33
N ALA A 156 12.31 -10.55 1.23
CA ALA A 156 12.83 -11.10 -0.03
C ALA A 156 14.36 -11.33 0.00
N GLY A 157 15.03 -10.95 1.09
CA GLY A 157 16.48 -11.12 1.25
C GLY A 157 17.32 -10.05 0.55
N VAL A 158 16.73 -8.89 0.24
CA VAL A 158 17.47 -7.76 -0.29
C VAL A 158 18.39 -7.22 0.81
N PRO A 159 19.70 -7.03 0.54
CA PRO A 159 20.61 -6.42 1.52
C PRO A 159 20.17 -5.00 1.89
N PHE A 160 20.27 -4.65 3.17
CA PHE A 160 19.99 -3.30 3.68
C PHE A 160 21.00 -2.94 4.78
N GLU A 161 21.24 -1.65 4.97
CA GLU A 161 22.11 -1.10 6.00
C GLU A 161 21.28 -0.47 7.13
#